data_b39a77919a4f3e6815e156723b48978a
#
_entry.id   b39a77919a4f3e6815e156723b48978a
#
_cell.length_a   1.000
_cell.length_b   1.000
_cell.length_c   1.000
_cell.angle_alpha   90.00
_cell.angle_beta   90.00
_cell.angle_gamma   90.00
#
_symmetry.space_group_name_H-M   'P 1'
#
loop_
_entity.id
_entity.type
_entity.pdbx_description
1 polymer ?
#
loop_
_entity_poly.entity_id
_entity_poly.type
_entity_poly.pdbx_seq_one_letter_code
_entity_poly.pdbx_strand_id
1 'polypeptide(L)'
;MPAADSTATITFGGSGKQEPSERQALNPADASAVDALPAGSALLVVQRGPGAGSRYLLDQDLSTVGRHPESDIFLDDITVSRRHVEFRREGDAFRVHDVGSLNGTYLNGDRVDDALLASGDEVRIGKFRLIFFASDAKVG
;
A
#
# COMPACT_ATOMS: atom_id res chain seq x y z
N MET A 1 -30.91 -14.66 -8.85
CA MET A 1 -31.23 -14.42 -8.44
C MET A 1 -31.18 -14.30 -8.36
N PRO A 2 -30.81 -14.20 -8.57
CA PRO A 2 -30.92 -14.03 -8.39
C PRO A 2 -30.64 -13.70 -8.41
N ALA A 3 -30.26 -13.64 -8.57
CA ALA A 3 -30.31 -13.20 -8.33
C ALA A 3 -30.04 -12.86 -8.28
N ALA A 4 -29.89 -12.85 -8.46
CA ALA A 4 -29.93 -12.38 -8.15
C ALA A 4 -29.62 -12.12 -8.14
N ASP A 5 -29.54 -12.20 -8.36
CA ASP A 5 -29.58 -11.84 -8.06
C ASP A 5 -29.15 -11.47 -8.05
N SER A 6 -28.94 -11.50 -8.19
CA SER A 6 -28.76 -11.06 -7.88
C SER A 6 -28.28 -10.72 -7.84
N THR A 7 -28.15 -10.74 -7.90
CA THR A 7 -27.82 -10.32 -7.54
C THR A 7 -27.26 -10.13 -7.39
N ALA A 8 -27.22 -10.10 -7.35
CA ALA A 8 -26.72 -9.79 -6.92
C ALA A 8 -26.11 -9.70 -6.71
N THR A 9 -26.08 -9.73 -6.65
CA THR A 9 -25.57 -9.51 -6.16
C THR A 9 -25.00 -9.51 -5.90
N ILE A 10 -25.02 -9.54 -5.80
CA ILE A 10 -24.50 -9.46 -5.30
C ILE A 10 -23.97 -9.46 -4.86
N THR A 11 -23.91 -9.54 -4.80
CA THR A 11 -23.44 -9.43 -4.23
C THR A 11 -23.01 -9.52 -3.90
N PHE A 12 -22.84 -9.80 -3.78
CA PHE A 12 -22.39 -9.84 -3.32
C PHE A 12 -21.79 -10.10 -2.91
N GLY A 13 -21.76 -10.40 -2.64
CA GLY A 13 -20.94 -10.55 -2.23
C GLY A 13 -20.28 -11.03 -2.15
N GLY A 14 -20.02 -11.18 -1.95
CA GLY A 14 -19.15 -11.37 -1.80
C GLY A 14 -18.48 -11.78 -1.91
N SER A 15 -18.12 -11.74 -1.99
CA SER A 15 -17.25 -11.84 -2.15
C SER A 15 -16.49 -11.87 -2.24
N GLY A 16 -16.18 -11.67 -2.00
CA GLY A 16 -15.26 -11.52 -2.12
C GLY A 16 -14.66 -11.58 -2.40
N LYS A 17 -14.26 -11.58 -2.79
CA LYS A 17 -13.38 -11.64 -3.24
C LYS A 17 -13.03 -10.95 -3.81
N GLN A 18 -12.88 -10.56 -3.98
CA GLN A 18 -12.50 -9.78 -4.67
C GLN A 18 -11.36 -9.52 -5.12
N GLU A 19 -10.62 -9.92 -5.45
CA GLU A 19 -9.35 -9.92 -5.64
C GLU A 19 -8.85 -9.20 -6.80
N PRO A 20 -9.20 -9.29 -7.99
CA PRO A 20 -8.87 -8.34 -9.04
C PRO A 20 -9.45 -6.99 -8.77
N SER A 21 -10.31 -6.93 -7.82
CA SER A 21 -10.97 -5.70 -7.45
C SER A 21 -10.03 -4.66 -6.89
N GLU A 22 -8.84 -5.02 -6.44
CA GLU A 22 -7.93 -4.03 -5.91
C GLU A 22 -7.49 -3.06 -6.97
N ARG A 23 -7.13 -3.56 -8.16
CA ARG A 23 -6.78 -2.70 -9.26
C ARG A 23 -7.97 -1.91 -9.76
N GLN A 24 -9.15 -2.49 -9.70
CA GLN A 24 -10.36 -1.80 -10.13
C GLN A 24 -10.74 -0.68 -9.18
N ALA A 25 -10.29 -0.73 -7.93
CA ALA A 25 -10.55 0.34 -6.98
C ALA A 25 -9.67 1.56 -7.23
N LEU A 26 -8.64 1.45 -8.06
CA LEU A 26 -7.80 2.59 -8.40
C LEU A 26 -8.49 3.45 -9.45
N ASN A 27 -8.22 4.76 -9.39
CA ASN A 27 -8.64 5.61 -10.50
C ASN A 27 -7.75 5.28 -11.71
N PRO A 28 -8.17 5.69 -12.94
CA PRO A 28 -7.40 5.32 -14.14
C PRO A 28 -5.95 5.79 -14.12
N ALA A 29 -5.67 6.94 -13.52
CA ALA A 29 -4.30 7.46 -13.48
C ALA A 29 -3.43 6.58 -12.59
N ASP A 30 -3.95 6.14 -11.44
CA ASP A 30 -3.20 5.27 -10.55
C ASP A 30 -3.00 3.88 -11.16
N ALA A 31 -4.02 3.36 -11.83
CA ALA A 31 -3.90 2.06 -12.52
C ALA A 31 -2.83 2.12 -13.60
N SER A 32 -2.80 3.21 -14.37
CA SER A 32 -1.77 3.39 -15.39
C SER A 32 -0.38 3.48 -14.78
N ALA A 33 -0.25 4.16 -13.64
CA ALA A 33 1.04 4.27 -12.96
C ALA A 33 1.53 2.90 -12.49
N VAL A 34 0.63 2.06 -11.98
CA VAL A 34 1.00 0.71 -11.56
C VAL A 34 1.44 -0.12 -12.78
N ASP A 35 0.69 -0.01 -13.89
CA ASP A 35 1.04 -0.76 -15.11
C ASP A 35 2.39 -0.35 -15.67
N ALA A 36 2.80 0.89 -15.44
CA ALA A 36 4.05 1.42 -15.99
C ALA A 36 5.26 1.17 -15.07
N LEU A 37 5.06 0.53 -13.90
CA LEU A 37 6.16 0.33 -12.96
C LEU A 37 7.25 -0.56 -13.57
N PRO A 38 8.52 -0.14 -13.45
CA PRO A 38 9.63 -1.00 -13.85
C PRO A 38 9.68 -2.26 -12.99
N ALA A 39 10.23 -3.33 -13.54
CA ALA A 39 10.40 -4.57 -12.78
C ALA A 39 11.17 -4.30 -11.50
N GLY A 40 10.73 -4.93 -10.41
CA GLY A 40 11.39 -4.79 -9.11
C GLY A 40 11.04 -3.52 -8.35
N SER A 41 10.10 -2.72 -8.86
CA SER A 41 9.66 -1.52 -8.15
C SER A 41 8.22 -1.69 -7.67
N ALA A 42 7.75 -0.73 -6.88
CA ALA A 42 6.41 -0.76 -6.34
C ALA A 42 5.90 0.67 -6.17
N LEU A 43 4.61 0.79 -5.95
CA LEU A 43 3.94 2.07 -5.76
C LEU A 43 3.12 2.03 -4.49
N LEU A 44 3.18 3.11 -3.71
CA LEU A 44 2.28 3.33 -2.58
C LEU A 44 1.33 4.47 -2.96
N VAL A 45 0.04 4.24 -2.81
CA VAL A 45 -0.98 5.24 -3.08
C VAL A 45 -1.65 5.60 -1.77
N VAL A 46 -1.63 6.90 -1.43
CA VAL A 46 -2.31 7.37 -0.22
C VAL A 46 -3.80 7.37 -0.48
N GLN A 47 -4.52 6.49 0.19
CA GLN A 47 -5.95 6.35 0.00
C GLN A 47 -6.73 7.21 0.98
N ARG A 48 -6.24 7.34 2.22
CA ARG A 48 -6.87 8.15 3.24
C ARG A 48 -5.82 8.90 4.04
N GLY A 49 -6.18 10.09 4.49
CA GLY A 49 -5.35 10.93 5.29
C GLY A 49 -4.92 12.17 4.53
N PRO A 50 -4.08 13.01 5.14
CA PRO A 50 -3.55 14.19 4.47
C PRO A 50 -2.80 13.77 3.20
N GLY A 51 -3.03 14.48 2.12
CA GLY A 51 -2.40 14.17 0.85
C GLY A 51 -2.99 12.96 0.13
N ALA A 52 -4.25 12.59 0.44
CA ALA A 52 -4.91 11.50 -0.26
C ALA A 52 -4.81 11.71 -1.78
N GLY A 53 -4.46 10.64 -2.49
CA GLY A 53 -4.19 10.71 -3.92
C GLY A 53 -2.71 10.80 -4.25
N SER A 54 -1.86 11.11 -3.29
CA SER A 54 -0.42 11.13 -3.50
C SER A 54 0.10 9.72 -3.76
N ARG A 55 1.18 9.64 -4.54
CA ARG A 55 1.81 8.38 -4.89
C ARG A 55 3.29 8.46 -4.57
N TYR A 56 3.84 7.36 -4.05
CA TYR A 56 5.26 7.26 -3.73
C TYR A 56 5.84 6.04 -4.42
N LEU A 57 6.90 6.24 -5.17
CA LEU A 57 7.58 5.16 -5.87
C LEU A 57 8.59 4.48 -4.94
N LEU A 58 8.55 3.16 -4.89
CA LEU A 58 9.52 2.35 -4.16
C LEU A 58 10.41 1.66 -5.20
N ASP A 59 11.59 2.22 -5.44
CA ASP A 59 12.52 1.70 -6.45
C ASP A 59 13.93 1.52 -5.89
N GLN A 60 14.06 1.55 -4.57
CA GLN A 60 15.36 1.38 -3.90
C GLN A 60 15.26 0.20 -2.93
N ASP A 61 16.42 -0.29 -2.51
CA ASP A 61 16.47 -1.41 -1.58
C ASP A 61 15.90 -1.05 -0.22
N LEU A 62 15.97 0.22 0.15
CA LEU A 62 15.45 0.73 1.42
C LEU A 62 14.80 2.08 1.20
N SER A 63 13.56 2.22 1.66
CA SER A 63 12.85 3.49 1.67
C SER A 63 12.37 3.77 3.08
N THR A 64 12.72 4.92 3.62
CA THR A 64 12.36 5.30 4.99
C THR A 64 11.07 6.12 4.98
N VAL A 65 10.27 5.95 6.01
CA VAL A 65 9.00 6.66 6.16
C VAL A 65 8.92 7.23 7.57
N GLY A 66 8.57 8.50 7.66
CA GLY A 66 8.41 9.12 8.96
C GLY A 66 8.14 10.60 8.89
N ARG A 67 8.06 11.21 10.07
CA ARG A 67 7.80 12.64 10.20
C ARG A 67 9.09 13.47 10.12
N HIS A 68 10.24 12.81 10.03
CA HIS A 68 11.51 13.52 9.85
C HIS A 68 11.61 13.99 8.40
N PRO A 69 11.99 15.27 8.16
CA PRO A 69 12.03 15.82 6.80
C PRO A 69 12.98 15.09 5.84
N GLU A 70 13.96 14.37 6.37
CA GLU A 70 14.91 13.63 5.52
C GLU A 70 14.43 12.22 5.20
N SER A 71 13.25 11.84 5.67
CA SER A 71 12.67 10.56 5.29
C SER A 71 12.43 10.52 3.78
N ASP A 72 12.63 9.35 3.17
CA ASP A 72 12.34 9.20 1.74
C ASP A 72 10.87 9.46 1.45
N ILE A 73 10.00 9.01 2.35
CA ILE A 73 8.58 9.33 2.31
C ILE A 73 8.27 10.12 3.56
N PHE A 74 8.11 11.43 3.37
CA PHE A 74 7.88 12.35 4.48
C PHE A 74 6.39 12.49 4.71
N LEU A 75 5.93 12.01 5.88
CA LEU A 75 4.53 12.13 6.29
C LEU A 75 4.48 13.10 7.46
N ASP A 76 4.17 14.36 7.17
CA ASP A 76 4.22 15.43 8.17
C ASP A 76 2.91 15.46 8.96
N ASP A 77 2.82 14.58 9.95
CA ASP A 77 1.65 14.50 10.80
C ASP A 77 2.03 13.99 12.17
N ILE A 78 1.35 14.51 13.19
CA ILE A 78 1.65 14.19 14.58
C ILE A 78 1.40 12.71 14.90
N THR A 79 0.54 12.04 14.15
CA THR A 79 0.27 10.61 14.35
C THR A 79 1.38 9.72 13.82
N VAL A 80 2.36 10.30 13.09
CA VAL A 80 3.47 9.56 12.50
C VAL A 80 4.72 9.83 13.33
N SER A 81 5.44 8.77 13.69
CA SER A 81 6.71 8.91 14.40
C SER A 81 7.78 9.46 13.48
N ARG A 82 8.80 10.10 14.05
CA ARG A 82 9.90 10.65 13.25
C ARG A 82 10.53 9.59 12.37
N ARG A 83 10.72 8.38 12.93
CA ARG A 83 11.08 7.19 12.17
C ARG A 83 9.99 6.17 12.44
N HIS A 84 9.18 5.86 11.43
CA HIS A 84 8.00 5.04 11.63
C HIS A 84 8.17 3.65 11.02
N VAL A 85 8.45 3.58 9.73
CA VAL A 85 8.68 2.30 9.06
C VAL A 85 9.77 2.42 8.02
N GLU A 86 10.27 1.27 7.58
CA GLU A 86 11.11 1.13 6.40
C GLU A 86 10.43 0.15 5.47
N PHE A 87 10.47 0.46 4.18
CA PHE A 87 10.09 -0.49 3.14
C PHE A 87 11.39 -1.06 2.59
N ARG A 88 11.55 -2.37 2.69
CA ARG A 88 12.77 -3.07 2.28
C ARG A 88 12.47 -3.96 1.09
N ARG A 89 13.27 -3.83 0.03
CA ARG A 89 13.12 -4.67 -1.15
C ARG A 89 13.91 -5.94 -0.97
N GLU A 90 13.26 -7.08 -1.23
CA GLU A 90 13.87 -8.40 -1.17
C GLU A 90 13.57 -9.10 -2.50
N GLY A 91 14.54 -9.08 -3.43
CA GLY A 91 14.30 -9.55 -4.78
C GLY A 91 13.26 -8.69 -5.46
N ASP A 92 12.14 -9.28 -5.89
CA ASP A 92 11.04 -8.54 -6.48
C ASP A 92 9.96 -8.18 -5.48
N ALA A 93 10.12 -8.60 -4.22
CA ALA A 93 9.15 -8.37 -3.17
C ALA A 93 9.58 -7.21 -2.28
N PHE A 94 8.64 -6.71 -1.51
CA PHE A 94 8.89 -5.66 -0.52
C PHE A 94 8.36 -6.10 0.83
N ARG A 95 9.04 -5.62 1.86
CA ARG A 95 8.69 -5.88 3.25
C ARG A 95 8.53 -4.54 3.96
N VAL A 96 7.50 -4.43 4.81
CA VAL A 96 7.35 -3.28 5.70
C VAL A 96 7.91 -3.67 7.07
N HIS A 97 8.72 -2.78 7.64
CA HIS A 97 9.35 -3.01 8.93
C HIS A 97 9.14 -1.79 9.82
N ASP A 98 8.48 -2.00 10.97
CA ASP A 98 8.29 -0.92 11.95
C ASP A 98 9.58 -0.74 12.72
N VAL A 99 10.08 0.51 12.78
CA VAL A 99 11.37 0.78 13.42
C VAL A 99 11.19 1.35 14.82
N GLY A 100 10.07 1.04 15.47
CA GLY A 100 9.84 1.50 16.84
C GLY A 100 8.85 2.65 16.92
N SER A 101 7.83 2.63 16.07
CA SER A 101 6.83 3.70 16.08
C SER A 101 6.03 3.70 17.37
N LEU A 102 5.54 4.88 17.74
CA LEU A 102 4.72 5.04 18.94
C LEU A 102 3.33 4.45 18.74
N ASN A 103 2.71 4.73 17.59
CA ASN A 103 1.33 4.33 17.34
C ASN A 103 1.19 3.00 16.61
N GLY A 104 2.30 2.41 16.20
CA GLY A 104 2.28 1.11 15.51
C GLY A 104 2.05 1.25 14.02
N THR A 105 2.25 0.13 13.34
CA THR A 105 2.03 -0.01 11.90
C THR A 105 1.06 -1.16 11.70
N TYR A 106 0.08 -0.98 10.81
CA TYR A 106 -0.99 -1.95 10.62
C TYR A 106 -1.03 -2.39 9.17
N LEU A 107 -1.10 -3.69 8.98
CA LEU A 107 -1.23 -4.30 7.65
C LEU A 107 -2.61 -4.95 7.58
N ASN A 108 -3.45 -4.42 6.70
CA ASN A 108 -4.83 -4.91 6.54
C ASN A 108 -5.57 -4.98 7.88
N GLY A 109 -5.32 -4.00 8.74
CA GLY A 109 -5.99 -3.90 10.04
C GLY A 109 -5.26 -4.58 11.19
N ASP A 110 -4.24 -5.39 10.94
CA ASP A 110 -3.50 -6.09 11.98
C ASP A 110 -2.18 -5.39 12.26
N ARG A 111 -1.87 -5.20 13.54
CA ARG A 111 -0.59 -4.60 13.92
C ARG A 111 0.55 -5.56 13.60
N VAL A 112 1.58 -5.04 12.94
CA VAL A 112 2.74 -5.82 12.56
C VAL A 112 4.02 -5.08 12.91
N ASP A 113 5.07 -5.84 13.21
CA ASP A 113 6.42 -5.30 13.36
C ASP A 113 7.20 -5.47 12.06
N ASP A 114 6.86 -6.49 11.28
CA ASP A 114 7.55 -6.83 10.05
C ASP A 114 6.64 -7.75 9.25
N ALA A 115 6.49 -7.47 7.96
CA ALA A 115 5.61 -8.29 7.12
C ALA A 115 5.96 -8.14 5.66
N LEU A 116 5.83 -9.23 4.92
CA LEU A 116 5.93 -9.21 3.48
C LEU A 116 4.67 -8.62 2.89
N LEU A 117 4.82 -7.82 1.85
CA LEU A 117 3.70 -7.12 1.21
C LEU A 117 3.30 -7.80 -0.09
N ALA A 118 2.01 -7.75 -0.37
CA ALA A 118 1.45 -8.18 -1.65
C ALA A 118 0.60 -7.05 -2.21
N SER A 119 0.47 -7.01 -3.53
CA SER A 119 -0.33 -5.97 -4.18
C SER A 119 -1.75 -5.95 -3.62
N GLY A 120 -2.22 -4.76 -3.30
CA GLY A 120 -3.52 -4.56 -2.70
C GLY A 120 -3.50 -4.46 -1.19
N ASP A 121 -2.36 -4.74 -0.55
CA ASP A 121 -2.28 -4.62 0.91
C ASP A 121 -2.40 -3.17 1.34
N GLU A 122 -3.17 -2.95 2.41
CA GLU A 122 -3.30 -1.63 3.02
C GLU A 122 -2.32 -1.54 4.19
N VAL A 123 -1.47 -0.53 4.14
CA VAL A 123 -0.53 -0.22 5.22
C VAL A 123 -1.02 1.05 5.90
N ARG A 124 -1.28 0.98 7.19
CA ARG A 124 -1.70 2.16 7.95
C ARG A 124 -0.54 2.66 8.80
N ILE A 125 -0.19 3.91 8.60
CA ILE A 125 0.89 4.61 9.29
C ILE A 125 0.30 5.88 9.86
N GLY A 126 0.14 5.95 11.19
CA GLY A 126 -0.59 7.05 11.79
C GLY A 126 -2.00 7.11 11.24
N LYS A 127 -2.44 8.28 10.78
CA LYS A 127 -3.76 8.44 10.18
C LYS A 127 -3.76 8.18 8.66
N PHE A 128 -2.60 7.83 8.08
CA PHE A 128 -2.49 7.58 6.65
C PHE A 128 -2.80 6.13 6.34
N ARG A 129 -3.57 5.92 5.27
CA ARG A 129 -3.80 4.59 4.72
C ARG A 129 -3.24 4.57 3.33
N LEU A 130 -2.26 3.71 3.12
CA LEU A 130 -1.56 3.58 1.85
C LEU A 130 -1.82 2.20 1.29
N ILE A 131 -2.03 2.11 -0.01
CA ILE A 131 -2.21 0.81 -0.68
C ILE A 131 -0.93 0.52 -1.46
N PHE A 132 -0.43 -0.69 -1.30
CA PHE A 132 0.80 -1.15 -1.94
C PHE A 132 0.48 -1.88 -3.23
N PHE A 133 1.24 -1.58 -4.28
CA PHE A 133 1.14 -2.28 -5.57
C PHE A 133 2.54 -2.54 -6.09
N ALA A 134 2.87 -3.83 -6.27
CA ALA A 134 4.14 -4.21 -6.85
C ALA A 134 4.04 -4.22 -8.38
N SER A 135 5.17 -4.05 -9.04
CA SER A 135 5.23 -4.16 -10.49
C SER A 135 4.87 -5.58 -10.92
N ASP A 136 4.11 -5.70 -12.01
CA ASP A 136 3.84 -6.99 -12.65
C ASP A 136 4.91 -7.34 -13.68
N ALA A 137 5.84 -6.43 -13.98
CA ALA A 137 6.87 -6.68 -14.95
C ALA A 137 7.87 -7.70 -14.43
N LYS A 138 8.33 -8.58 -15.30
CA LYS A 138 9.30 -9.60 -14.92
C LYS A 138 10.71 -9.09 -15.10
N VAL A 139 11.57 -9.44 -14.15
CA VAL A 139 12.99 -9.17 -14.28
C VAL A 139 13.60 -10.20 -15.23
N GLY A 140 14.27 -9.73 -16.19
CA GLY A 140 15.10 -10.53 -17.03
C GLY A 140 14.61 -11.30 -18.07
#